data_b1d628c19b0eff531438339bf4f02cfc
#
_entry.id   b1d628c19b0eff531438339bf4f02cfc
#
_cell.length_a   1.000
_cell.length_b   1.000
_cell.length_c   1.000
_cell.angle_alpha   90.00
_cell.angle_beta   90.00
_cell.angle_gamma   90.00
#
_symmetry.space_group_name_H-M   'P 1'
#
loop_
_entity.id
_entity.type
_entity.pdbx_description
1 polymer ?
#
loop_
_entity_poly.entity_id
_entity_poly.type
_entity_poly.pdbx_seq_one_letter_code
_entity_poly.pdbx_strand_id
1 'polypeptide(L)'
;VPVTLAGVGHTWSNGTVLFRQVDRTFVDGTVTAVVGPSGSGKSTLLAVLAGMLRPTAGSVDRPAGCRPLWVFQNPHGVARRRALDHVALPFLARGDDRRTADRRAVELLGRFGLDGRVHARFGELSGGEAQRLMLARGVASSPGLMLVDEPTAQLDRATATEVNRAIGALAASGTVVVVATHDDDTRAACDSVLDLGQYR
;
A
#
# COMPACT_ATOMS: atom_id res chain seq x y z
N VAL A 1 -15.27 -2.98 -5.79
CA VAL A 1 -16.33 -2.78 -4.75
C VAL A 1 -15.73 -1.92 -3.65
N PRO A 2 -16.36 -0.79 -3.29
CA PRO A 2 -15.78 0.22 -2.40
C PRO A 2 -15.56 -0.29 -0.97
N VAL A 3 -14.65 0.37 -0.26
CA VAL A 3 -14.45 0.21 1.19
C VAL A 3 -14.98 1.46 1.88
N THR A 4 -15.84 1.32 2.88
CA THR A 4 -16.52 2.45 3.52
C THR A 4 -16.21 2.52 5.02
N LEU A 5 -15.88 3.72 5.48
CA LEU A 5 -15.82 4.10 6.90
C LEU A 5 -17.12 4.79 7.27
N ALA A 6 -17.77 4.37 8.35
CA ALA A 6 -18.97 4.99 8.89
C ALA A 6 -18.71 5.40 10.35
N GLY A 7 -18.56 6.71 10.60
CA GLY A 7 -18.33 7.29 11.92
C GLY A 7 -17.08 6.77 12.63
N VAL A 8 -16.04 6.38 11.88
CA VAL A 8 -14.86 5.71 12.44
C VAL A 8 -14.06 6.64 13.33
N GLY A 9 -13.79 6.18 14.56
CA GLY A 9 -12.93 6.86 15.52
C GLY A 9 -11.97 5.91 16.21
N HIS A 10 -10.83 6.45 16.66
CA HIS A 10 -9.88 5.69 17.45
C HIS A 10 -9.31 6.54 18.59
N THR A 11 -9.43 5.99 19.78
CA THR A 11 -8.88 6.55 21.02
C THR A 11 -8.02 5.49 21.69
N TRP A 12 -6.78 5.82 22.04
CA TRP A 12 -5.91 4.91 22.77
C TRP A 12 -6.36 4.71 24.22
N SER A 13 -5.91 3.63 24.85
CA SER A 13 -6.25 3.29 26.25
C SER A 13 -5.85 4.37 27.28
N ASN A 14 -4.88 5.23 26.95
CA ASN A 14 -4.49 6.38 27.75
C ASN A 14 -5.38 7.62 27.56
N GLY A 15 -6.48 7.49 26.81
CA GLY A 15 -7.41 8.59 26.52
C GLY A 15 -7.02 9.49 25.36
N THR A 16 -5.88 9.28 24.72
CA THR A 16 -5.45 10.07 23.55
C THR A 16 -6.34 9.77 22.35
N VAL A 17 -7.06 10.77 21.89
CA VAL A 17 -7.88 10.69 20.67
C VAL A 17 -7.00 10.96 19.47
N LEU A 18 -7.03 10.05 18.49
CA LEU A 18 -6.35 10.23 17.20
C LEU A 18 -7.28 10.91 16.18
N PHE A 19 -8.45 10.34 15.98
CA PHE A 19 -9.48 10.87 15.07
C PHE A 19 -10.86 10.40 15.52
N ARG A 20 -11.89 11.14 15.12
CA ARG A 20 -13.32 10.86 15.42
C ARG A 20 -14.17 11.08 14.20
N GLN A 21 -15.28 10.32 14.09
CA GLN A 21 -16.33 10.51 13.10
C GLN A 21 -15.81 10.62 11.64
N VAL A 22 -14.86 9.75 11.28
CA VAL A 22 -14.39 9.67 9.91
C VAL A 22 -15.41 8.93 9.07
N ASP A 23 -16.04 9.65 8.16
CA ASP A 23 -16.94 9.10 7.13
C ASP A 23 -16.24 9.22 5.77
N ARG A 24 -16.00 8.08 5.12
CA ARG A 24 -15.32 8.06 3.82
C ARG A 24 -15.63 6.78 3.06
N THR A 25 -15.87 6.92 1.76
CA THR A 25 -15.90 5.79 0.83
C THR A 25 -14.65 5.83 -0.06
N PHE A 26 -13.87 4.76 -0.05
CA PHE A 26 -12.73 4.54 -0.95
C PHE A 26 -13.23 3.74 -2.15
N VAL A 27 -13.13 4.33 -3.33
CA VAL A 27 -13.67 3.79 -4.57
C VAL A 27 -12.62 2.92 -5.26
N ASP A 28 -13.05 1.78 -5.80
CA ASP A 28 -12.20 0.93 -6.63
C ASP A 28 -11.71 1.68 -7.88
N GLY A 29 -10.51 1.38 -8.28
CA GLY A 29 -9.88 2.07 -9.40
C GLY A 29 -9.30 3.44 -9.05
N THR A 30 -9.29 3.84 -7.77
CA THR A 30 -8.78 5.16 -7.35
C THR A 30 -7.71 5.06 -6.25
N VAL A 31 -6.86 6.08 -6.21
CA VAL A 31 -5.85 6.28 -5.15
C VAL A 31 -6.33 7.40 -4.24
N THR A 32 -6.47 7.11 -2.95
CA THR A 32 -6.77 8.13 -1.92
C THR A 32 -5.55 8.38 -1.06
N ALA A 33 -5.08 9.62 -1.00
CA ALA A 33 -4.08 10.04 -0.03
C ALA A 33 -4.72 10.25 1.35
N VAL A 34 -4.14 9.67 2.40
CA VAL A 34 -4.42 9.99 3.79
C VAL A 34 -3.31 10.89 4.29
N VAL A 35 -3.65 12.13 4.58
CA VAL A 35 -2.70 13.17 5.03
C VAL A 35 -3.02 13.63 6.45
N GLY A 36 -2.13 14.41 7.01
CA GLY A 36 -2.25 14.99 8.35
C GLY A 36 -0.92 15.06 9.07
N PRO A 37 -0.80 15.84 10.14
CA PRO A 37 0.44 16.01 10.88
C PRO A 37 0.97 14.68 11.45
N SER A 38 2.24 14.66 11.84
CA SER A 38 2.80 13.50 12.56
C SER A 38 1.95 13.19 13.80
N GLY A 39 1.69 11.92 14.06
CA GLY A 39 0.82 11.50 15.16
C GLY A 39 -0.69 11.71 14.95
N SER A 40 -1.16 12.12 13.77
CA SER A 40 -2.61 12.22 13.48
C SER A 40 -3.32 10.88 13.35
N GLY A 41 -2.59 9.77 13.34
CA GLY A 41 -3.19 8.43 13.25
C GLY A 41 -3.28 7.86 11.85
N LYS A 42 -2.50 8.36 10.86
CA LYS A 42 -2.49 7.83 9.48
C LYS A 42 -2.26 6.31 9.44
N SER A 43 -1.16 5.85 10.00
CA SER A 43 -0.85 4.40 10.05
C SER A 43 -1.88 3.62 10.91
N THR A 44 -2.47 4.26 11.93
CA THR A 44 -3.56 3.67 12.72
C THR A 44 -4.81 3.49 11.87
N LEU A 45 -5.17 4.47 11.03
CA LEU A 45 -6.28 4.33 10.09
C LEU A 45 -6.01 3.22 9.07
N LEU A 46 -4.76 3.11 8.55
CA LEU A 46 -4.38 1.99 7.69
C LEU A 46 -4.54 0.64 8.43
N ALA A 47 -4.15 0.54 9.72
CA ALA A 47 -4.35 -0.66 10.53
C ALA A 47 -5.83 -1.01 10.71
N VAL A 48 -6.69 0.00 10.88
CA VAL A 48 -8.15 -0.17 10.94
C VAL A 48 -8.69 -0.66 9.60
N LEU A 49 -8.26 -0.04 8.48
CA LEU A 49 -8.62 -0.48 7.13
C LEU A 49 -8.12 -1.89 6.80
N ALA A 50 -6.96 -2.30 7.32
CA ALA A 50 -6.44 -3.66 7.19
C ALA A 50 -7.23 -4.70 8.01
N GLY A 51 -8.01 -4.26 9.00
CA GLY A 51 -8.65 -5.14 9.98
C GLY A 51 -7.71 -5.68 11.06
N MET A 52 -6.50 -5.12 11.15
CA MET A 52 -5.52 -5.45 12.19
C MET A 52 -5.84 -4.76 13.51
N LEU A 53 -6.58 -3.66 13.46
CA LEU A 53 -6.99 -2.88 14.62
C LEU A 53 -8.51 -2.63 14.54
N ARG A 54 -9.22 -2.86 15.65
CA ARG A 54 -10.62 -2.47 15.74
C ARG A 54 -10.72 -0.97 16.05
N PRO A 55 -11.57 -0.22 15.35
CA PRO A 55 -11.85 1.15 15.73
C PRO A 55 -12.54 1.19 17.09
N THR A 56 -12.38 2.26 17.86
CA THR A 56 -13.07 2.44 19.15
C THR A 56 -14.50 2.98 18.98
N ALA A 57 -14.81 3.52 17.79
CA ALA A 57 -16.15 3.96 17.40
C ALA A 57 -16.35 3.75 15.90
N GLY A 58 -17.60 3.61 15.48
CA GLY A 58 -17.97 3.42 14.08
C GLY A 58 -17.64 2.03 13.54
N SER A 59 -17.69 1.88 12.23
CA SER A 59 -17.48 0.60 11.54
C SER A 59 -16.77 0.78 10.20
N VAL A 60 -16.09 -0.29 9.77
CA VAL A 60 -15.47 -0.41 8.44
C VAL A 60 -16.22 -1.48 7.68
N ASP A 61 -16.85 -1.10 6.59
CA ASP A 61 -17.46 -2.04 5.66
C ASP A 61 -16.50 -2.35 4.52
N ARG A 62 -16.27 -3.64 4.30
CA ARG A 62 -15.39 -4.19 3.25
C ARG A 62 -16.13 -5.27 2.50
N PRO A 63 -15.99 -5.33 1.17
CA PRO A 63 -16.59 -6.40 0.38
C PRO A 63 -16.20 -7.78 0.90
N ALA A 64 -17.13 -8.73 0.83
CA ALA A 64 -16.84 -10.12 1.13
C ALA A 64 -15.67 -10.62 0.26
N GLY A 65 -14.68 -11.23 0.88
CA GLY A 65 -13.48 -11.70 0.18
C GLY A 65 -12.42 -10.62 -0.12
N CYS A 66 -12.66 -9.35 0.24
CA CYS A 66 -11.64 -8.31 0.17
C CYS A 66 -10.43 -8.72 1.04
N ARG A 67 -9.27 -8.85 0.40
CA ARG A 67 -8.00 -9.17 1.07
C ARG A 67 -7.15 -7.91 1.11
N PRO A 68 -7.08 -7.22 2.26
CA PRO A 68 -6.18 -6.09 2.41
C PRO A 68 -4.72 -6.54 2.29
N LEU A 69 -3.92 -5.77 1.58
CA LEU A 69 -2.48 -5.92 1.55
C LEU A 69 -1.85 -4.61 2.02
N TRP A 70 -0.91 -4.70 2.95
CA TRP A 70 -0.21 -3.53 3.47
C TRP A 70 1.26 -3.55 3.04
N VAL A 71 1.69 -2.48 2.39
CA VAL A 71 3.09 -2.17 2.12
C VAL A 71 3.53 -1.15 3.17
N PHE A 72 4.41 -1.59 4.07
CA PHE A 72 4.90 -0.77 5.18
C PHE A 72 5.98 0.21 4.70
N GLN A 73 6.17 1.30 5.44
CA GLN A 73 7.21 2.29 5.22
C GLN A 73 8.62 1.65 5.16
N ASN A 74 8.90 0.73 6.08
CA ASN A 74 10.13 -0.06 6.03
C ASN A 74 9.83 -1.37 5.29
N PRO A 75 10.46 -1.62 4.14
CA PRO A 75 10.20 -2.83 3.37
C PRO A 75 10.70 -4.08 4.12
N HIS A 76 9.82 -5.09 4.21
CA HIS A 76 10.13 -6.36 4.87
C HIS A 76 10.12 -7.50 3.87
N GLY A 77 11.27 -8.11 3.66
CA GLY A 77 11.45 -9.27 2.80
C GLY A 77 12.36 -10.32 3.43
N VAL A 78 12.39 -11.51 2.82
CA VAL A 78 13.29 -12.57 3.24
C VAL A 78 14.69 -12.31 2.66
N ALA A 79 15.66 -11.94 3.50
CA ALA A 79 16.97 -11.43 3.10
C ALA A 79 17.69 -12.29 2.04
N ARG A 80 17.61 -13.62 2.13
CA ARG A 80 18.27 -14.57 1.21
C ARG A 80 17.44 -14.91 -0.03
N ARG A 81 16.17 -14.47 -0.12
CA ARG A 81 15.29 -14.75 -1.27
C ARG A 81 15.54 -13.73 -2.37
N ARG A 82 15.53 -14.18 -3.63
CA ARG A 82 15.71 -13.32 -4.80
C ARG A 82 14.49 -12.42 -5.02
N ALA A 83 14.70 -11.26 -5.64
CA ALA A 83 13.62 -10.36 -6.04
C ALA A 83 12.56 -11.08 -6.89
N LEU A 84 12.99 -11.86 -7.88
CA LEU A 84 12.12 -12.70 -8.68
C LEU A 84 11.19 -13.57 -7.84
N ASP A 85 11.73 -14.28 -6.84
CA ASP A 85 10.95 -15.21 -6.03
C ASP A 85 9.95 -14.50 -5.10
N HIS A 86 10.23 -13.26 -4.70
CA HIS A 86 9.27 -12.45 -3.95
C HIS A 86 8.03 -12.11 -4.78
N VAL A 87 8.20 -11.81 -6.07
CA VAL A 87 7.12 -11.39 -6.97
C VAL A 87 6.45 -12.61 -7.64
N ALA A 88 7.18 -13.71 -7.88
CA ALA A 88 6.62 -14.93 -8.45
C ALA A 88 5.70 -15.66 -7.46
N LEU A 89 5.98 -15.59 -6.15
CA LEU A 89 5.23 -16.33 -5.12
C LEU A 89 3.71 -16.05 -5.14
N PRO A 90 3.20 -14.81 -5.24
CA PRO A 90 1.77 -14.55 -5.38
C PRO A 90 1.15 -15.19 -6.62
N PHE A 91 1.85 -15.24 -7.75
CA PHE A 91 1.37 -15.90 -8.98
C PHE A 91 1.26 -17.40 -8.78
N LEU A 92 2.30 -18.04 -8.21
CA LEU A 92 2.27 -19.46 -7.85
C LEU A 92 1.13 -19.79 -6.88
N ALA A 93 0.89 -18.94 -5.88
CA ALA A 93 -0.19 -19.12 -4.92
C ALA A 93 -1.59 -19.06 -5.56
N ARG A 94 -1.72 -18.46 -6.75
CA ARG A 94 -2.96 -18.43 -7.55
C ARG A 94 -3.06 -19.54 -8.58
N GLY A 95 -2.08 -20.46 -8.63
CA GLY A 95 -2.09 -21.63 -9.50
C GLY A 95 -1.31 -21.50 -10.80
N ASP A 96 -0.58 -20.39 -11.03
CA ASP A 96 0.33 -20.31 -12.17
C ASP A 96 1.43 -21.39 -12.03
N ASP A 97 1.84 -22.00 -13.13
CA ASP A 97 3.06 -22.81 -13.15
C ASP A 97 4.32 -21.93 -12.98
N ARG A 98 5.45 -22.56 -12.60
CA ARG A 98 6.70 -21.84 -12.29
C ARG A 98 7.17 -20.95 -13.44
N ARG A 99 7.10 -21.46 -14.69
CA ARG A 99 7.57 -20.72 -15.88
C ARG A 99 6.72 -19.47 -16.14
N THR A 100 5.41 -19.60 -16.02
CA THR A 100 4.45 -18.50 -16.18
C THR A 100 4.62 -17.47 -15.06
N ALA A 101 4.73 -17.93 -13.81
CA ALA A 101 4.93 -17.05 -12.66
C ALA A 101 6.24 -16.24 -12.76
N ASP A 102 7.35 -16.89 -13.17
CA ASP A 102 8.64 -16.22 -13.35
C ASP A 102 8.58 -15.17 -14.46
N ARG A 103 7.98 -15.51 -15.62
CA ARG A 103 7.83 -14.54 -16.72
C ARG A 103 7.03 -13.30 -16.28
N ARG A 104 5.87 -13.50 -15.63
CA ARG A 104 5.04 -12.41 -15.11
C ARG A 104 5.77 -11.59 -14.04
N ALA A 105 6.54 -12.24 -13.21
CA ALA A 105 7.33 -11.57 -12.18
C ALA A 105 8.46 -10.71 -12.78
N VAL A 106 9.17 -11.20 -13.80
CA VAL A 106 10.19 -10.42 -14.53
C VAL A 106 9.58 -9.19 -15.19
N GLU A 107 8.46 -9.35 -15.89
CA GLU A 107 7.75 -8.25 -16.53
C GLU A 107 7.33 -7.20 -15.49
N LEU A 108 6.80 -7.65 -14.36
CA LEU A 108 6.37 -6.75 -13.30
C LEU A 108 7.55 -6.04 -12.63
N LEU A 109 8.67 -6.74 -12.38
CA LEU A 109 9.90 -6.13 -11.86
C LEU A 109 10.42 -5.04 -12.80
N GLY A 110 10.38 -5.26 -14.12
CA GLY A 110 10.73 -4.25 -15.12
C GLY A 110 9.87 -2.99 -15.00
N ARG A 111 8.55 -3.15 -14.80
CA ARG A 111 7.63 -2.01 -14.61
C ARG A 111 7.93 -1.19 -13.36
N PHE A 112 8.66 -1.75 -12.40
CA PHE A 112 9.13 -1.08 -11.19
C PHE A 112 10.62 -0.68 -11.26
N GLY A 113 11.24 -0.71 -12.45
CA GLY A 113 12.65 -0.33 -12.64
C GLY A 113 13.64 -1.25 -11.92
N LEU A 114 13.33 -2.55 -11.84
CA LEU A 114 14.15 -3.56 -11.17
C LEU A 114 14.71 -4.62 -12.13
N ASP A 115 14.82 -4.31 -13.44
CA ASP A 115 15.33 -5.22 -14.47
C ASP A 115 16.72 -5.76 -14.14
N GLY A 116 17.63 -4.88 -13.69
CA GLY A 116 18.98 -5.23 -13.30
C GLY A 116 19.07 -5.96 -11.94
N ARG A 117 17.95 -6.13 -11.23
CA ARG A 117 17.89 -6.68 -9.87
C ARG A 117 17.08 -7.96 -9.74
N VAL A 118 16.59 -8.52 -10.85
CA VAL A 118 15.73 -9.72 -10.88
C VAL A 118 16.29 -10.86 -10.04
N HIS A 119 17.59 -11.09 -10.10
CA HIS A 119 18.28 -12.18 -9.39
C HIS A 119 18.96 -11.75 -8.10
N ALA A 120 18.96 -10.45 -7.76
CA ALA A 120 19.52 -9.95 -6.51
C ALA A 120 18.74 -10.48 -5.31
N ARG A 121 19.42 -10.75 -4.21
CA ARG A 121 18.77 -11.12 -2.95
C ARG A 121 18.18 -9.87 -2.31
N PHE A 122 17.09 -10.04 -1.56
CA PHE A 122 16.45 -8.92 -0.86
C PHE A 122 17.42 -8.10 -0.02
N GLY A 123 18.33 -8.77 0.71
CA GLY A 123 19.34 -8.11 1.55
C GLY A 123 20.44 -7.36 0.79
N GLU A 124 20.49 -7.48 -0.54
CA GLU A 124 21.45 -6.78 -1.42
C GLU A 124 20.84 -5.54 -2.07
N LEU A 125 19.54 -5.30 -1.85
CA LEU A 125 18.80 -4.17 -2.41
C LEU A 125 18.98 -2.92 -1.57
N SER A 126 19.05 -1.76 -2.22
CA SER A 126 18.91 -0.48 -1.53
C SER A 126 17.51 -0.34 -0.93
N GLY A 127 17.32 0.60 0.00
CA GLY A 127 16.00 0.86 0.61
C GLY A 127 14.93 1.15 -0.45
N GLY A 128 15.24 1.98 -1.46
CA GLY A 128 14.34 2.28 -2.56
C GLY A 128 14.04 1.08 -3.47
N GLU A 129 15.06 0.25 -3.79
CA GLU A 129 14.86 -0.99 -4.56
C GLU A 129 13.98 -1.99 -3.78
N ALA A 130 14.21 -2.12 -2.47
CA ALA A 130 13.41 -2.98 -1.60
C ALA A 130 11.95 -2.48 -1.51
N GLN A 131 11.72 -1.17 -1.44
CA GLN A 131 10.38 -0.57 -1.45
C GLN A 131 9.65 -0.87 -2.77
N ARG A 132 10.29 -0.64 -3.92
CA ARG A 132 9.72 -0.97 -5.22
C ARG A 132 9.43 -2.46 -5.37
N LEU A 133 10.30 -3.33 -4.84
CA LEU A 133 10.07 -4.77 -4.83
C LEU A 133 8.82 -5.14 -4.02
N MET A 134 8.61 -4.52 -2.85
CA MET A 134 7.42 -4.80 -2.04
C MET A 134 6.14 -4.29 -2.71
N LEU A 135 6.20 -3.16 -3.41
CA LEU A 135 5.08 -2.69 -4.23
C LEU A 135 4.80 -3.65 -5.40
N ALA A 136 5.83 -4.10 -6.13
CA ALA A 136 5.68 -5.09 -7.20
C ALA A 136 5.05 -6.40 -6.67
N ARG A 137 5.49 -6.89 -5.52
CA ARG A 137 4.88 -8.04 -4.84
C ARG A 137 3.42 -7.78 -4.48
N GLY A 138 3.11 -6.56 -4.03
CA GLY A 138 1.74 -6.12 -3.74
C GLY A 138 0.84 -6.23 -4.97
N VAL A 139 1.28 -5.67 -6.09
CA VAL A 139 0.59 -5.76 -7.39
C VAL A 139 0.40 -7.21 -7.82
N ALA A 140 1.46 -8.03 -7.70
CA ALA A 140 1.40 -9.46 -8.03
C ALA A 140 0.34 -10.21 -7.22
N SER A 141 0.03 -9.75 -6.01
CA SER A 141 -0.99 -10.37 -5.15
C SER A 141 -2.43 -10.06 -5.58
N SER A 142 -2.64 -9.08 -6.46
CA SER A 142 -3.96 -8.61 -6.91
C SER A 142 -4.93 -8.38 -5.74
N PRO A 143 -4.59 -7.51 -4.77
CA PRO A 143 -5.43 -7.27 -3.59
C PRO A 143 -6.69 -6.49 -3.97
N GLY A 144 -7.80 -6.68 -3.23
CA GLY A 144 -8.98 -5.82 -3.35
C GLY A 144 -8.77 -4.44 -2.73
N LEU A 145 -7.92 -4.38 -1.69
CA LEU A 145 -7.51 -3.14 -1.01
C LEU A 145 -6.00 -3.16 -0.80
N MET A 146 -5.31 -2.14 -1.29
CA MET A 146 -3.89 -1.94 -1.05
C MET A 146 -3.67 -0.72 -0.17
N LEU A 147 -2.97 -0.92 0.92
CA LEU A 147 -2.60 0.10 1.90
C LEU A 147 -1.10 0.34 1.79
N VAL A 148 -0.68 1.57 1.61
CA VAL A 148 0.72 1.93 1.43
C VAL A 148 1.09 3.02 2.42
N ASP A 149 2.08 2.76 3.25
CA ASP A 149 2.53 3.72 4.28
C ASP A 149 3.84 4.35 3.83
N GLU A 150 3.82 5.67 3.61
CA GLU A 150 4.95 6.52 3.23
C GLU A 150 5.83 5.92 2.09
N PRO A 151 5.26 5.67 0.90
CA PRO A 151 5.94 4.92 -0.16
C PRO A 151 7.18 5.60 -0.73
N THR A 152 7.32 6.91 -0.54
CA THR A 152 8.36 7.74 -1.17
C THR A 152 9.32 8.38 -0.16
N ALA A 153 9.11 8.18 1.15
CA ALA A 153 9.83 8.90 2.22
C ALA A 153 11.36 8.78 2.20
N GLN A 154 11.91 7.75 1.54
CA GLN A 154 13.35 7.47 1.49
C GLN A 154 13.88 7.40 0.04
N LEU A 155 13.12 7.96 -0.91
CA LEU A 155 13.43 7.88 -2.33
C LEU A 155 13.87 9.25 -2.86
N ASP A 156 14.76 9.22 -3.85
CA ASP A 156 15.01 10.39 -4.68
C ASP A 156 13.77 10.72 -5.54
N ARG A 157 13.69 11.95 -6.03
CA ARG A 157 12.52 12.46 -6.75
C ARG A 157 12.15 11.64 -8.00
N ALA A 158 13.15 11.18 -8.75
CA ALA A 158 12.90 10.39 -9.97
C ALA A 158 12.26 9.05 -9.61
N THR A 159 12.83 8.35 -8.62
CA THR A 159 12.32 7.09 -8.10
C THR A 159 10.93 7.26 -7.46
N ALA A 160 10.68 8.34 -6.72
CA ALA A 160 9.37 8.65 -6.14
C ALA A 160 8.30 8.81 -7.23
N THR A 161 8.63 9.48 -8.35
CA THR A 161 7.73 9.63 -9.49
C THR A 161 7.36 8.28 -10.12
N GLU A 162 8.34 7.37 -10.27
CA GLU A 162 8.10 6.02 -10.79
C GLU A 162 7.19 5.19 -9.85
N VAL A 163 7.42 5.29 -8.54
CA VAL A 163 6.58 4.63 -7.52
C VAL A 163 5.14 5.14 -7.57
N ASN A 164 4.94 6.45 -7.64
CA ASN A 164 3.61 7.06 -7.72
C ASN A 164 2.88 6.62 -9.01
N ARG A 165 3.59 6.57 -10.15
CA ARG A 165 3.03 6.06 -11.41
C ARG A 165 2.60 4.58 -11.30
N ALA A 166 3.42 3.76 -10.64
CA ALA A 166 3.11 2.35 -10.45
C ALA A 166 1.90 2.13 -9.52
N ILE A 167 1.76 2.95 -8.48
CA ILE A 167 0.58 2.97 -7.59
C ILE A 167 -0.68 3.35 -8.38
N GLY A 168 -0.63 4.39 -9.21
CA GLY A 168 -1.75 4.78 -10.08
C GLY A 168 -2.14 3.69 -11.07
N ALA A 169 -1.16 3.03 -11.70
CA ALA A 169 -1.41 1.91 -12.61
C ALA A 169 -2.07 0.70 -11.91
N LEU A 170 -1.76 0.47 -10.63
CA LEU A 170 -2.43 -0.55 -9.83
C LEU A 170 -3.90 -0.20 -9.58
N ALA A 171 -4.19 1.04 -9.19
CA ALA A 171 -5.56 1.49 -8.99
C ALA A 171 -6.38 1.29 -10.29
N ALA A 172 -5.84 1.70 -11.44
CA ALA A 172 -6.49 1.54 -12.75
C ALA A 172 -6.88 0.08 -13.08
N SER A 173 -6.31 -0.92 -12.40
CA SER A 173 -6.71 -2.33 -12.51
C SER A 173 -7.92 -2.73 -11.64
N GLY A 174 -8.56 -1.77 -10.97
CA GLY A 174 -9.75 -1.98 -10.14
C GLY A 174 -9.45 -2.22 -8.65
N THR A 175 -8.21 -1.99 -8.20
CA THR A 175 -7.83 -2.06 -6.78
C THR A 175 -8.19 -0.75 -6.08
N VAL A 176 -8.76 -0.81 -4.87
CA VAL A 176 -8.81 0.35 -3.97
C VAL A 176 -7.41 0.59 -3.41
N VAL A 177 -6.86 1.78 -3.59
CA VAL A 177 -5.55 2.11 -3.05
C VAL A 177 -5.65 3.26 -2.07
N VAL A 178 -5.07 3.09 -0.87
CA VAL A 178 -4.99 4.12 0.16
C VAL A 178 -3.52 4.33 0.54
N VAL A 179 -3.05 5.55 0.36
CA VAL A 179 -1.65 5.93 0.59
C VAL A 179 -1.59 6.90 1.76
N ALA A 180 -0.97 6.52 2.87
CA ALA A 180 -0.62 7.47 3.92
C ALA A 180 0.67 8.18 3.52
N THR A 181 0.65 9.51 3.49
CA THR A 181 1.84 10.29 3.13
C THR A 181 1.82 11.70 3.73
N HIS A 182 3.01 12.27 3.88
CA HIS A 182 3.24 13.68 4.14
C HIS A 182 3.93 14.39 2.96
N ASP A 183 4.23 13.65 1.88
CA ASP A 183 4.87 14.16 0.68
C ASP A 183 3.85 14.78 -0.27
N ASP A 184 4.09 16.03 -0.67
CA ASP A 184 3.16 16.80 -1.51
C ASP A 184 3.11 16.26 -2.95
N ASP A 185 4.23 15.76 -3.50
CA ASP A 185 4.26 15.18 -4.85
C ASP A 185 3.44 13.88 -4.90
N THR A 186 3.55 13.03 -3.87
CA THR A 186 2.73 11.81 -3.74
C THR A 186 1.26 12.16 -3.54
N ARG A 187 0.95 13.14 -2.69
CA ARG A 187 -0.42 13.63 -2.49
C ARG A 187 -1.04 14.13 -3.79
N ALA A 188 -0.29 14.92 -4.56
CA ALA A 188 -0.74 15.48 -5.85
C ALA A 188 -0.97 14.41 -6.93
N ALA A 189 -0.32 13.26 -6.82
CA ALA A 189 -0.48 12.12 -7.71
C ALA A 189 -1.70 11.26 -7.39
N CYS A 190 -2.43 11.53 -6.30
CA CYS A 190 -3.62 10.78 -5.87
C CYS A 190 -4.91 11.43 -6.38
N ASP A 191 -5.94 10.61 -6.62
CA ASP A 191 -7.24 11.05 -7.14
C ASP A 191 -8.06 11.82 -6.09
N SER A 192 -7.83 11.54 -4.80
CA SER A 192 -8.54 12.21 -3.71
C SER A 192 -7.72 12.25 -2.42
N VAL A 193 -8.12 13.10 -1.50
CA VAL A 193 -7.42 13.33 -0.23
C VAL A 193 -8.39 13.16 0.95
N LEU A 194 -7.93 12.50 2.00
CA LEU A 194 -8.54 12.45 3.33
C LEU A 194 -7.55 13.08 4.33
N ASP A 195 -7.86 14.28 4.82
CA ASP A 195 -7.04 14.97 5.82
C ASP A 195 -7.52 14.63 7.24
N LEU A 196 -6.76 13.79 7.95
CA LEU A 196 -7.07 13.41 9.33
C LEU A 196 -6.91 14.56 10.33
N GLY A 197 -6.26 15.65 9.97
CA GLY A 197 -6.19 16.83 10.80
C GLY A 197 -7.56 17.46 11.07
N GLN A 198 -8.53 17.24 10.20
CA GLN A 198 -9.91 17.76 10.31
C GLN A 198 -10.81 16.90 11.24
N TYR A 199 -10.34 15.75 11.72
CA TYR A 199 -11.14 14.74 12.44
C TYR A 199 -10.67 14.53 13.90
N ARG A 200 -10.00 15.52 14.50
CA ARG A 200 -9.54 15.46 15.89
C ARG A 200 -10.62 15.82 16.91
#